data_5b177f56a1444fd9cd57d76d22d4f7e6
#
_entry.id   5b177f56a1444fd9cd57d76d22d4f7e6
#
_cell.length_a   1.000
_cell.length_b   1.000
_cell.length_c   1.000
_cell.angle_alpha   90.00
_cell.angle_beta   90.00
_cell.angle_gamma   90.00
#
_symmetry.space_group_name_H-M   'P 1'
#
loop_
_entity.id
_entity.type
_entity.pdbx_description
1 polymer ?
#
loop_
_entity_poly.entity_id
_entity_poly.type
_entity_poly.pdbx_seq_one_letter_code
_entity_poly.pdbx_strand_id
1 'polypeptide(L)'
;MRRHWINALAPSLVFMALANVAHAQKAPPELAKFFDYTKAATVPATGGNVDRKAKCCDVTEWKLAPNSDALSDEIELTVIAPLKKGKHPTVLWLHREGQEVKRASFVQEAEALAASGIASILVELPFKQPYFARGNSTAGDADSIVAAVVDARRTLDWAASRPEFNIEKVAVVGQRYGAWAGTLLAAIDPRVDALLLMSPPGKPSGWLQVTDQPKAKRFRDAFNKTEWITYLAAIEPLDPEKWIQYAAPAKVYFQFASGDEWVQTLEQVDLYRAALQPKTRQMFDSDELLNEDARKDRALWLKKVLFGK
;
A
#
# COMPACT_ATOMS: atom_id res chain seq x y z
N MET A 1 54.62 -4.41 -61.65
CA MET A 1 53.65 -3.46 -61.02
C MET A 1 52.84 -4.22 -59.98
N ARG A 2 53.16 -4.11 -58.72
CA ARG A 2 52.42 -4.75 -57.60
C ARG A 2 51.63 -3.65 -56.90
N ARG A 3 50.27 -3.79 -56.86
CA ARG A 3 49.40 -2.92 -56.12
C ARG A 3 49.22 -3.46 -54.70
N HIS A 4 49.62 -2.69 -53.71
CA HIS A 4 49.40 -2.93 -52.29
C HIS A 4 47.96 -2.48 -51.95
N TRP A 5 47.16 -3.42 -51.38
CA TRP A 5 45.87 -3.12 -50.73
C TRP A 5 46.15 -2.83 -49.26
N ILE A 6 45.83 -1.61 -48.81
CA ILE A 6 45.84 -1.22 -47.42
C ILE A 6 44.50 -1.56 -46.84
N ASN A 7 44.42 -2.56 -45.96
CA ASN A 7 43.24 -2.85 -45.15
C ASN A 7 43.15 -1.80 -44.03
N ALA A 8 42.17 -0.92 -44.11
CA ALA A 8 41.79 -0.05 -42.99
C ALA A 8 40.86 -0.82 -42.04
N LEU A 9 41.40 -1.15 -40.89
CA LEU A 9 40.58 -1.64 -39.75
C LEU A 9 39.85 -0.45 -39.13
N ALA A 10 38.52 -0.43 -39.24
CA ALA A 10 37.68 0.49 -38.53
C ALA A 10 37.56 0.04 -37.05
N PRO A 11 37.77 0.96 -36.08
CA PRO A 11 37.55 0.59 -34.67
C PRO A 11 36.07 0.49 -34.38
N SER A 12 35.61 -0.70 -34.00
CA SER A 12 34.26 -0.92 -33.47
C SER A 12 34.13 -0.24 -32.13
N LEU A 13 33.44 0.92 -32.11
CA LEU A 13 32.99 1.58 -30.88
C LEU A 13 31.92 0.71 -30.23
N VAL A 14 32.33 -0.04 -29.23
CA VAL A 14 31.39 -0.70 -28.29
C VAL A 14 30.81 0.39 -27.40
N PHE A 15 29.62 0.82 -27.70
CA PHE A 15 28.80 1.61 -26.77
C PHE A 15 28.42 0.71 -25.58
N MET A 16 29.20 0.74 -24.50
CA MET A 16 28.74 0.29 -23.20
C MET A 16 27.66 1.25 -22.75
N ALA A 17 26.40 0.85 -22.90
CA ALA A 17 25.28 1.46 -22.21
C ALA A 17 25.49 1.20 -20.71
N LEU A 18 26.06 2.16 -20.00
CA LEU A 18 26.01 2.22 -18.54
C LEU A 18 24.53 2.35 -18.17
N ALA A 19 23.87 1.21 -17.92
CA ALA A 19 22.61 1.21 -17.21
C ALA A 19 22.89 1.80 -15.83
N ASN A 20 22.54 3.06 -15.63
CA ASN A 20 22.42 3.63 -14.31
C ASN A 20 21.35 2.82 -13.58
N VAL A 21 21.76 1.80 -12.84
CA VAL A 21 20.95 1.19 -11.80
C VAL A 21 20.85 2.27 -10.73
N ALA A 22 19.87 3.15 -10.88
CA ALA A 22 19.50 4.03 -9.80
C ALA A 22 19.23 3.12 -8.61
N HIS A 23 20.07 3.16 -7.60
CA HIS A 23 19.83 2.46 -6.35
C HIS A 23 18.52 3.01 -5.83
N ALA A 24 17.51 2.15 -5.75
CA ALA A 24 16.22 2.51 -5.26
C ALA A 24 16.38 2.96 -3.79
N GLN A 25 16.25 4.24 -3.58
CA GLN A 25 16.41 4.87 -2.27
C GLN A 25 15.04 5.08 -1.68
N LYS A 26 14.85 4.68 -0.42
CA LYS A 26 13.63 5.02 0.33
C LYS A 26 13.48 6.54 0.45
N ALA A 27 12.27 6.99 0.77
CA ALA A 27 11.99 8.41 0.91
C ALA A 27 13.01 9.11 1.82
N PRO A 28 13.43 10.33 1.47
CA PRO A 28 14.36 11.10 2.29
C PRO A 28 13.88 11.24 3.73
N PRO A 29 14.78 11.27 4.72
CA PRO A 29 14.40 11.34 6.14
C PRO A 29 13.48 12.51 6.50
N GLU A 30 13.63 13.64 5.82
CA GLU A 30 12.77 14.82 6.02
C GLU A 30 11.31 14.58 5.62
N LEU A 31 11.06 13.73 4.63
CA LEU A 31 9.71 13.29 4.27
C LEU A 31 9.22 12.18 5.20
N ALA A 32 10.09 11.24 5.58
CA ALA A 32 9.73 10.15 6.46
C ALA A 32 9.27 10.61 7.85
N LYS A 33 9.65 11.80 8.29
CA LYS A 33 9.25 12.41 9.58
C LYS A 33 7.74 12.46 9.80
N PHE A 34 6.93 12.55 8.76
CA PHE A 34 5.47 12.48 8.89
C PHE A 34 5.00 11.22 9.63
N PHE A 35 5.80 10.16 9.58
CA PHE A 35 5.44 8.84 10.09
C PHE A 35 6.34 8.38 11.22
N ASP A 36 7.07 9.29 11.86
CA ASP A 36 7.88 8.98 13.03
C ASP A 36 7.01 8.61 14.22
N TYR A 37 7.44 7.64 14.97
CA TYR A 37 6.84 7.22 16.23
C TYR A 37 7.89 6.61 17.14
N THR A 38 7.64 6.65 18.44
CA THR A 38 8.52 6.01 19.45
C THR A 38 8.41 4.49 19.30
N LYS A 39 9.47 3.87 18.79
CA LYS A 39 9.54 2.43 18.63
C LYS A 39 9.76 1.75 19.98
N ALA A 40 8.78 0.96 20.42
CA ALA A 40 8.94 0.12 21.61
C ALA A 40 9.80 -1.11 21.31
N ALA A 41 10.56 -1.58 22.30
CA ALA A 41 11.34 -2.83 22.19
C ALA A 41 10.42 -4.04 21.90
N THR A 42 9.23 -4.02 22.47
CA THR A 42 8.14 -4.96 22.18
C THR A 42 6.84 -4.18 22.04
N VAL A 43 6.00 -4.56 21.08
CA VAL A 43 4.65 -3.98 20.95
C VAL A 43 3.71 -4.79 21.81
N PRO A 44 3.17 -4.21 22.92
CA PRO A 44 2.23 -4.93 23.77
C PRO A 44 0.97 -5.29 22.98
N ALA A 45 0.51 -6.53 23.14
CA ALA A 45 -0.67 -7.02 22.44
C ALA A 45 -1.48 -7.96 23.34
N THR A 46 -2.81 -7.94 23.16
CA THR A 46 -3.75 -8.85 23.80
C THR A 46 -4.53 -9.62 22.71
N GLY A 47 -5.03 -10.81 23.04
CA GLY A 47 -5.74 -11.65 22.09
C GLY A 47 -4.99 -12.94 21.75
N GLY A 48 -5.18 -13.43 20.53
CA GLY A 48 -4.52 -14.64 20.05
C GLY A 48 -5.25 -15.94 20.38
N ASN A 49 -6.41 -15.85 21.02
CA ASN A 49 -7.30 -16.99 21.08
C ASN A 49 -7.83 -17.30 19.70
N VAL A 50 -7.88 -18.58 19.37
CA VAL A 50 -8.43 -19.01 18.08
C VAL A 50 -9.93 -18.73 18.10
N ASP A 51 -10.33 -17.67 17.36
CA ASP A 51 -11.72 -17.30 17.20
C ASP A 51 -12.45 -18.31 16.33
N ARG A 52 -11.80 -18.73 15.24
CA ARG A 52 -12.35 -19.69 14.29
C ARG A 52 -11.26 -20.57 13.68
N LYS A 53 -11.51 -21.90 13.68
CA LYS A 53 -10.70 -22.84 12.90
C LYS A 53 -11.35 -23.08 11.56
N ALA A 54 -10.67 -22.67 10.49
CA ALA A 54 -11.00 -23.09 9.15
C ALA A 54 -10.19 -24.37 8.77
N LYS A 55 -10.60 -25.07 7.71
CA LYS A 55 -9.88 -26.27 7.25
C LYS A 55 -8.42 -25.99 6.86
N CYS A 56 -8.11 -24.75 6.50
CA CYS A 56 -6.79 -24.33 6.01
C CYS A 56 -5.94 -23.60 7.04
N CYS A 57 -6.54 -23.01 8.09
CA CYS A 57 -5.90 -21.95 8.84
C CYS A 57 -6.56 -21.73 10.21
N ASP A 58 -5.82 -21.12 11.11
CA ASP A 58 -6.34 -20.52 12.33
C ASP A 58 -6.62 -19.04 12.09
N VAL A 59 -7.77 -18.57 12.57
CA VAL A 59 -8.16 -17.15 12.58
C VAL A 59 -8.12 -16.68 14.01
N THR A 60 -7.33 -15.64 14.28
CA THR A 60 -7.16 -15.08 15.62
C THR A 60 -7.34 -13.57 15.60
N GLU A 61 -7.94 -13.04 16.65
CA GLU A 61 -8.10 -11.60 16.83
C GLU A 61 -7.05 -11.07 17.81
N TRP A 62 -6.49 -9.91 17.48
CA TRP A 62 -5.45 -9.26 18.28
C TRP A 62 -5.73 -7.78 18.41
N LYS A 63 -5.24 -7.20 19.49
CA LYS A 63 -5.27 -5.77 19.78
C LYS A 63 -3.89 -5.33 20.22
N LEU A 64 -3.31 -4.40 19.47
CA LEU A 64 -2.04 -3.79 19.83
C LEU A 64 -2.31 -2.54 20.66
N ALA A 65 -1.67 -2.44 21.81
CA ALA A 65 -1.81 -1.26 22.66
C ALA A 65 -1.31 0.01 21.95
N PRO A 66 -1.92 1.18 22.20
CA PRO A 66 -1.40 2.46 21.72
C PRO A 66 0.02 2.70 22.27
N ASN A 67 0.80 3.51 21.55
CA ASN A 67 2.02 4.09 22.12
C ASN A 67 1.78 5.55 22.51
N SER A 68 2.73 6.18 23.21
CA SER A 68 2.61 7.56 23.69
C SER A 68 2.37 8.60 22.60
N ASP A 69 2.80 8.28 21.36
CA ASP A 69 2.77 9.21 20.22
C ASP A 69 1.70 8.79 19.20
N ALA A 70 0.82 7.82 19.56
CA ALA A 70 -0.14 7.26 18.63
C ALA A 70 -1.24 8.27 18.30
N LEU A 71 -1.48 8.45 17.01
CA LEU A 71 -2.66 9.15 16.49
C LEU A 71 -3.91 8.28 16.54
N SER A 72 -3.75 6.97 16.76
CA SER A 72 -4.80 5.98 16.95
C SER A 72 -4.74 5.37 18.34
N ASP A 73 -5.90 5.01 18.90
CA ASP A 73 -6.01 4.42 20.23
C ASP A 73 -5.40 3.02 20.28
N GLU A 74 -6.10 2.05 19.74
CA GLU A 74 -5.74 0.62 19.72
C GLU A 74 -5.80 0.12 18.29
N ILE A 75 -4.85 -0.74 17.88
CA ILE A 75 -4.86 -1.34 16.55
C ILE A 75 -5.48 -2.73 16.65
N GLU A 76 -6.65 -2.90 16.06
CA GLU A 76 -7.28 -4.20 15.95
C GLU A 76 -6.80 -4.96 14.71
N LEU A 77 -6.46 -6.23 14.90
CA LEU A 77 -5.96 -7.09 13.84
C LEU A 77 -6.76 -8.40 13.79
N THR A 78 -7.04 -8.86 12.58
CA THR A 78 -7.38 -10.25 12.32
C THR A 78 -6.19 -10.95 11.68
N VAL A 79 -5.70 -12.00 12.31
CA VAL A 79 -4.59 -12.81 11.80
C VAL A 79 -5.12 -14.12 11.26
N ILE A 80 -4.73 -14.45 10.03
CA ILE A 80 -5.07 -15.70 9.38
C ILE A 80 -3.76 -16.42 9.03
N ALA A 81 -3.43 -17.45 9.79
CA ALA A 81 -2.18 -18.17 9.68
C ALA A 81 -2.41 -19.63 9.23
N PRO A 82 -1.57 -20.16 8.31
CA PRO A 82 -1.62 -21.56 7.92
C PRO A 82 -1.48 -22.49 9.13
N LEU A 83 -2.17 -23.66 9.11
CA LEU A 83 -2.07 -24.66 10.17
C LEU A 83 -0.65 -25.26 10.29
N LYS A 84 0.11 -25.23 9.21
CA LYS A 84 1.50 -25.68 9.23
C LYS A 84 2.33 -24.73 10.07
N LYS A 85 3.00 -25.26 11.08
CA LYS A 85 3.90 -24.47 11.92
C LYS A 85 5.11 -23.96 11.16
N GLY A 86 5.61 -22.79 11.55
CA GLY A 86 6.80 -22.16 11.00
C GLY A 86 6.53 -20.76 10.46
N LYS A 87 7.58 -20.12 9.96
CA LYS A 87 7.51 -18.79 9.37
C LYS A 87 6.90 -18.85 7.96
N HIS A 88 5.88 -18.05 7.72
CA HIS A 88 5.20 -17.93 6.44
C HIS A 88 5.43 -16.57 5.80
N PRO A 89 5.61 -16.47 4.47
CA PRO A 89 5.50 -15.19 3.78
C PRO A 89 4.21 -14.50 4.21
N THR A 90 4.26 -13.18 4.37
CA THR A 90 3.21 -12.44 5.07
C THR A 90 2.58 -11.40 4.15
N VAL A 91 1.25 -11.31 4.16
CA VAL A 91 0.50 -10.24 3.50
C VAL A 91 -0.13 -9.35 4.56
N LEU A 92 0.18 -8.06 4.50
CA LEU A 92 -0.48 -7.01 5.28
C LEU A 92 -1.61 -6.41 4.43
N TRP A 93 -2.85 -6.47 4.93
CA TRP A 93 -4.03 -5.99 4.24
C TRP A 93 -4.51 -4.67 4.83
N LEU A 94 -4.64 -3.67 3.97
CA LEU A 94 -5.06 -2.31 4.28
C LEU A 94 -6.38 -2.02 3.56
N HIS A 95 -7.47 -1.96 4.31
CA HIS A 95 -8.81 -1.80 3.74
C HIS A 95 -9.09 -0.37 3.27
N ARG A 96 -10.12 -0.22 2.45
CA ARG A 96 -10.62 1.09 2.01
C ARG A 96 -11.37 1.83 3.13
N GLU A 97 -11.62 3.09 2.91
CA GLU A 97 -12.47 3.93 3.74
C GLU A 97 -13.94 3.46 3.77
N GLY A 98 -14.68 3.87 4.80
CA GLY A 98 -16.11 3.64 4.96
C GLY A 98 -16.47 2.88 6.24
N GLN A 99 -17.61 3.28 6.85
CA GLN A 99 -18.06 2.72 8.13
C GLN A 99 -18.39 1.22 8.08
N GLU A 100 -18.90 0.75 6.94
CA GLU A 100 -19.29 -0.65 6.74
C GLU A 100 -18.13 -1.51 6.22
N VAL A 101 -17.03 -0.89 5.81
CA VAL A 101 -15.87 -1.59 5.26
C VAL A 101 -14.79 -1.64 6.29
N LYS A 102 -14.48 -2.84 6.68
CA LYS A 102 -13.50 -3.14 7.70
C LYS A 102 -12.50 -4.17 7.17
N ARG A 103 -11.48 -4.44 7.96
CA ARG A 103 -10.50 -5.50 7.68
C ARG A 103 -11.14 -6.84 7.28
N ALA A 104 -12.34 -7.14 7.79
CA ALA A 104 -13.07 -8.38 7.48
C ALA A 104 -13.38 -8.58 5.99
N SER A 105 -13.35 -7.52 5.16
CA SER A 105 -13.57 -7.63 3.72
C SER A 105 -12.54 -8.52 3.01
N PHE A 106 -11.37 -8.72 3.59
CA PHE A 106 -10.29 -9.53 3.02
C PHE A 106 -10.19 -10.95 3.59
N VAL A 107 -11.05 -11.34 4.55
CA VAL A 107 -10.96 -12.65 5.22
C VAL A 107 -10.98 -13.80 4.24
N GLN A 108 -11.89 -13.81 3.27
CA GLN A 108 -12.01 -14.89 2.29
C GLN A 108 -10.74 -15.03 1.44
N GLU A 109 -10.13 -13.92 1.02
CA GLU A 109 -8.90 -13.93 0.23
C GLU A 109 -7.71 -14.38 1.08
N ALA A 110 -7.63 -13.92 2.31
CA ALA A 110 -6.59 -14.31 3.25
C ALA A 110 -6.63 -15.81 3.58
N GLU A 111 -7.83 -16.38 3.74
CA GLU A 111 -8.00 -17.84 3.91
C GLU A 111 -7.54 -18.63 2.68
N ALA A 112 -7.87 -18.16 1.47
CA ALA A 112 -7.41 -18.78 0.24
C ALA A 112 -5.87 -18.72 0.08
N LEU A 113 -5.24 -17.65 0.57
CA LEU A 113 -3.78 -17.54 0.62
C LEU A 113 -3.17 -18.43 1.71
N ALA A 114 -3.82 -18.56 2.88
CA ALA A 114 -3.36 -19.41 3.96
C ALA A 114 -3.35 -20.90 3.54
N ALA A 115 -4.33 -21.33 2.74
CA ALA A 115 -4.32 -22.67 2.13
C ALA A 115 -3.10 -22.92 1.23
N SER A 116 -2.46 -21.85 0.77
CA SER A 116 -1.23 -21.91 -0.05
C SER A 116 0.05 -21.67 0.78
N GLY A 117 -0.06 -21.53 2.10
CA GLY A 117 1.09 -21.33 3.01
C GLY A 117 1.52 -19.87 3.18
N ILE A 118 0.64 -18.91 2.92
CA ILE A 118 0.89 -17.47 3.12
C ILE A 118 0.07 -17.01 4.31
N ALA A 119 0.69 -16.38 5.30
CA ALA A 119 0.01 -15.75 6.42
C ALA A 119 -0.52 -14.37 6.06
N SER A 120 -1.60 -13.95 6.68
CA SER A 120 -2.21 -12.64 6.48
C SER A 120 -2.45 -11.92 7.80
N ILE A 121 -2.20 -10.61 7.81
CA ILE A 121 -2.54 -9.70 8.89
C ILE A 121 -3.46 -8.64 8.31
N LEU A 122 -4.70 -8.62 8.74
CA LEU A 122 -5.73 -7.68 8.32
C LEU A 122 -5.81 -6.59 9.39
N VAL A 123 -5.47 -5.36 9.01
CA VAL A 123 -5.41 -4.22 9.95
C VAL A 123 -6.70 -3.44 9.90
N GLU A 124 -7.29 -3.16 11.06
CA GLU A 124 -8.34 -2.15 11.17
C GLU A 124 -7.71 -0.77 11.13
N LEU A 125 -7.97 -0.03 10.07
CA LEU A 125 -7.41 1.28 9.85
C LEU A 125 -8.29 2.39 10.47
N PRO A 126 -7.72 3.55 10.84
CA PRO A 126 -8.44 4.62 11.52
C PRO A 126 -9.42 5.39 10.61
N PHE A 127 -9.89 4.79 9.53
CA PHE A 127 -10.83 5.39 8.58
C PHE A 127 -12.28 5.25 9.05
N LYS A 128 -12.60 5.85 10.19
CA LYS A 128 -13.92 5.74 10.85
C LYS A 128 -15.06 6.40 10.08
N GLN A 129 -14.75 7.30 9.15
CA GLN A 129 -15.71 8.05 8.35
C GLN A 129 -15.54 7.74 6.87
N PRO A 130 -16.62 7.76 6.08
CA PRO A 130 -16.45 7.81 4.63
C PRO A 130 -15.69 9.07 4.26
N TYR A 131 -14.82 8.99 3.27
CA TYR A 131 -14.18 10.14 2.66
C TYR A 131 -15.23 11.21 2.34
N PHE A 132 -14.95 12.45 2.55
CA PHE A 132 -15.90 13.55 2.35
C PHE A 132 -17.14 13.56 3.26
N ALA A 133 -17.15 12.82 4.35
CA ALA A 133 -18.23 12.90 5.35
C ALA A 133 -17.82 13.67 6.60
N ARG A 134 -16.85 14.55 6.47
CA ARG A 134 -16.23 15.16 7.63
C ARG A 134 -16.98 16.33 8.18
N GLY A 135 -17.02 16.35 9.50
CA GLY A 135 -17.16 17.58 10.25
C GLY A 135 -15.91 18.49 10.13
N ASN A 136 -15.80 19.46 10.97
CA ASN A 136 -14.98 20.67 10.87
C ASN A 136 -13.45 20.52 11.04
N SER A 137 -12.83 19.34 10.86
CA SER A 137 -11.37 19.23 10.99
C SER A 137 -10.67 19.35 9.65
N THR A 138 -9.88 20.37 9.46
CA THR A 138 -9.12 20.64 8.23
C THR A 138 -7.92 19.70 8.04
N ALA A 139 -7.49 18.98 9.07
CA ALA A 139 -6.33 18.09 9.01
C ALA A 139 -6.66 16.59 9.12
N GLY A 140 -7.89 16.22 9.51
CA GLY A 140 -8.20 14.86 9.93
C GLY A 140 -8.06 13.77 8.87
N ASP A 141 -8.14 14.09 7.56
CA ASP A 141 -7.86 13.07 6.52
C ASP A 141 -6.35 12.86 6.42
N ALA A 142 -5.54 13.92 6.50
CA ALA A 142 -4.09 13.80 6.60
C ALA A 142 -3.67 13.03 7.86
N ASP A 143 -4.23 13.37 9.02
CA ASP A 143 -3.96 12.68 10.29
C ASP A 143 -4.36 11.21 10.21
N SER A 144 -5.50 10.89 9.59
CA SER A 144 -5.97 9.51 9.41
C SER A 144 -5.04 8.70 8.50
N ILE A 145 -4.51 9.30 7.43
CA ILE A 145 -3.53 8.65 6.55
C ILE A 145 -2.21 8.44 7.28
N VAL A 146 -1.73 9.45 8.01
CA VAL A 146 -0.49 9.31 8.81
C VAL A 146 -0.66 8.21 9.86
N ALA A 147 -1.78 8.21 10.59
CA ALA A 147 -2.09 7.18 11.58
C ALA A 147 -2.13 5.78 10.95
N ALA A 148 -2.76 5.62 9.77
CA ALA A 148 -2.82 4.33 9.08
C ALA A 148 -1.42 3.80 8.71
N VAL A 149 -0.51 4.67 8.28
CA VAL A 149 0.88 4.29 7.96
C VAL A 149 1.64 3.91 9.24
N VAL A 150 1.50 4.67 10.32
CA VAL A 150 2.11 4.37 11.62
C VAL A 150 1.59 3.05 12.18
N ASP A 151 0.28 2.81 12.12
CA ASP A 151 -0.35 1.57 12.58
C ASP A 151 0.14 0.36 11.78
N ALA A 152 0.26 0.50 10.46
CA ALA A 152 0.83 -0.54 9.62
C ALA A 152 2.29 -0.85 9.96
N ARG A 153 3.13 0.16 10.24
CA ARG A 153 4.52 -0.01 10.68
C ARG A 153 4.60 -0.71 12.04
N ARG A 154 3.77 -0.29 13.00
CA ARG A 154 3.70 -0.91 14.34
C ARG A 154 3.21 -2.36 14.25
N THR A 155 2.28 -2.64 13.35
CA THR A 155 1.84 -4.01 13.06
C THR A 155 2.99 -4.87 12.54
N LEU A 156 3.84 -4.34 11.65
CA LEU A 156 5.03 -5.03 11.19
C LEU A 156 6.09 -5.20 12.31
N ASP A 157 6.21 -4.23 13.23
CA ASP A 157 7.08 -4.38 14.42
C ASP A 157 6.60 -5.50 15.33
N TRP A 158 5.29 -5.58 15.57
CA TRP A 158 4.69 -6.68 16.30
C TRP A 158 4.89 -8.02 15.59
N ALA A 159 4.63 -8.09 14.30
CA ALA A 159 4.79 -9.30 13.50
C ALA A 159 6.24 -9.82 13.52
N ALA A 160 7.23 -8.92 13.63
CA ALA A 160 8.65 -9.30 13.73
C ALA A 160 8.97 -10.14 14.95
N SER A 161 8.19 -10.01 16.03
CA SER A 161 8.35 -10.80 17.27
C SER A 161 7.61 -12.14 17.24
N ARG A 162 6.85 -12.43 16.17
CA ARG A 162 5.96 -13.58 16.08
C ARG A 162 6.56 -14.72 15.27
N PRO A 163 6.48 -15.97 15.75
CA PRO A 163 7.11 -17.11 15.07
C PRO A 163 6.43 -17.54 13.77
N GLU A 164 5.18 -17.13 13.55
CA GLU A 164 4.39 -17.47 12.36
C GLU A 164 4.67 -16.58 11.14
N PHE A 165 5.27 -15.39 11.33
CA PHE A 165 5.49 -14.44 10.23
C PHE A 165 6.94 -14.42 9.75
N ASN A 166 7.11 -14.45 8.45
CA ASN A 166 8.37 -14.15 7.79
C ASN A 166 8.37 -12.69 7.31
N ILE A 167 8.93 -11.80 8.13
CA ILE A 167 9.00 -10.35 7.84
C ILE A 167 10.08 -9.98 6.81
N GLU A 168 10.87 -10.96 6.32
CA GLU A 168 11.77 -10.80 5.19
C GLU A 168 11.06 -11.07 3.85
N LYS A 169 9.76 -11.41 3.89
CA LYS A 169 8.91 -11.66 2.73
C LYS A 169 7.52 -11.07 2.98
N VAL A 170 7.42 -9.75 2.91
CA VAL A 170 6.19 -9.02 3.17
C VAL A 170 5.63 -8.42 1.89
N ALA A 171 4.38 -8.74 1.59
CA ALA A 171 3.58 -8.01 0.61
C ALA A 171 2.56 -7.12 1.35
N VAL A 172 2.36 -5.92 0.86
CA VAL A 172 1.28 -5.02 1.29
C VAL A 172 0.21 -4.98 0.21
N VAL A 173 -1.03 -5.20 0.59
CA VAL A 173 -2.19 -5.06 -0.29
C VAL A 173 -3.05 -3.94 0.25
N GLY A 174 -3.28 -2.92 -0.55
CA GLY A 174 -4.11 -1.79 -0.17
C GLY A 174 -5.23 -1.51 -1.17
N GLN A 175 -6.40 -1.15 -0.67
CA GLN A 175 -7.54 -0.74 -1.48
C GLN A 175 -7.88 0.72 -1.21
N ARG A 176 -7.93 1.56 -2.25
CA ARG A 176 -8.29 2.99 -2.18
C ARG A 176 -7.46 3.72 -1.11
N TYR A 177 -8.04 4.14 0.04
CA TYR A 177 -7.28 4.73 1.16
C TYR A 177 -6.24 3.78 1.72
N GLY A 178 -6.54 2.50 1.81
CA GLY A 178 -5.54 1.49 2.14
C GLY A 178 -4.42 1.41 1.10
N ALA A 179 -4.72 1.66 -0.18
CA ALA A 179 -3.69 1.77 -1.22
C ALA A 179 -2.86 3.06 -1.09
N TRP A 180 -3.50 4.16 -0.68
CA TRP A 180 -2.79 5.39 -0.32
C TRP A 180 -1.80 5.13 0.83
N ALA A 181 -2.28 4.64 1.96
CA ALA A 181 -1.43 4.31 3.11
C ALA A 181 -0.34 3.28 2.74
N GLY A 182 -0.67 2.26 1.95
CA GLY A 182 0.27 1.24 1.47
C GLY A 182 1.38 1.81 0.60
N THR A 183 1.08 2.81 -0.24
CA THR A 183 2.07 3.52 -1.04
C THR A 183 3.08 4.26 -0.16
N LEU A 184 2.59 5.01 0.82
CA LEU A 184 3.43 5.74 1.77
C LEU A 184 4.27 4.77 2.63
N LEU A 185 3.65 3.69 3.12
CA LEU A 185 4.35 2.65 3.87
C LEU A 185 5.50 2.05 3.06
N ALA A 186 5.25 1.64 1.82
CA ALA A 186 6.27 1.04 0.96
C ALA A 186 7.42 2.02 0.64
N ALA A 187 7.13 3.32 0.60
CA ALA A 187 8.13 4.36 0.36
C ALA A 187 9.13 4.52 1.51
N ILE A 188 8.74 4.20 2.75
CA ILE A 188 9.54 4.47 3.95
C ILE A 188 10.01 3.21 4.69
N ASP A 189 9.28 2.10 4.58
CA ASP A 189 9.59 0.88 5.31
C ASP A 189 10.28 -0.17 4.41
N PRO A 190 11.54 -0.51 4.69
CA PRO A 190 12.31 -1.43 3.85
C PRO A 190 11.85 -2.88 3.94
N ARG A 191 10.96 -3.24 4.85
CA ARG A 191 10.40 -4.59 4.98
C ARG A 191 9.39 -4.93 3.90
N VAL A 192 8.89 -3.92 3.16
CA VAL A 192 7.91 -4.14 2.08
C VAL A 192 8.64 -4.58 0.81
N ASP A 193 8.50 -5.87 0.45
CA ASP A 193 9.09 -6.47 -0.76
C ASP A 193 8.17 -6.38 -1.97
N ALA A 194 6.87 -6.30 -1.72
CA ALA A 194 5.84 -6.24 -2.75
C ALA A 194 4.67 -5.35 -2.33
N LEU A 195 4.13 -4.59 -3.26
CA LEU A 195 3.01 -3.67 -3.05
C LEU A 195 1.96 -3.90 -4.12
N LEU A 196 0.75 -4.29 -3.72
CA LEU A 196 -0.40 -4.42 -4.59
C LEU A 196 -1.41 -3.32 -4.27
N LEU A 197 -1.75 -2.54 -5.27
CA LEU A 197 -2.61 -1.37 -5.16
C LEU A 197 -3.90 -1.58 -5.94
N MET A 198 -5.02 -1.59 -5.24
CA MET A 198 -6.38 -1.78 -5.77
C MET A 198 -7.08 -0.43 -5.87
N SER A 199 -7.37 0.02 -7.09
CA SER A 199 -7.99 1.33 -7.37
C SER A 199 -7.31 2.46 -6.57
N PRO A 200 -5.97 2.60 -6.64
CA PRO A 200 -5.24 3.58 -5.83
C PRO A 200 -5.50 5.01 -6.32
N PRO A 201 -5.74 5.97 -5.40
CA PRO A 201 -5.69 7.38 -5.76
C PRO A 201 -4.24 7.80 -6.07
N GLY A 202 -4.05 8.66 -7.05
CA GLY A 202 -2.73 9.18 -7.41
C GLY A 202 -2.42 10.52 -6.76
N LYS A 203 -3.34 11.48 -6.95
CA LYS A 203 -3.19 12.85 -6.48
C LYS A 203 -4.48 13.40 -5.85
N PRO A 204 -4.89 12.90 -4.68
CA PRO A 204 -6.11 13.34 -4.02
C PRO A 204 -6.24 14.85 -3.86
N SER A 205 -5.15 15.56 -3.55
CA SER A 205 -5.16 17.01 -3.40
C SER A 205 -5.53 17.74 -4.69
N GLY A 206 -5.05 17.25 -5.83
CA GLY A 206 -5.35 17.81 -7.15
C GLY A 206 -6.76 17.47 -7.62
N TRP A 207 -7.13 16.20 -7.50
CA TRP A 207 -8.44 15.72 -7.90
C TRP A 207 -9.58 16.43 -7.16
N LEU A 208 -9.45 16.62 -5.85
CA LEU A 208 -10.42 17.33 -5.02
C LEU A 208 -10.70 18.76 -5.48
N GLN A 209 -9.73 19.41 -6.08
CA GLN A 209 -9.89 20.79 -6.55
C GLN A 209 -10.77 20.90 -7.80
N VAL A 210 -10.78 19.87 -8.65
CA VAL A 210 -11.37 19.95 -9.99
C VAL A 210 -12.53 18.99 -10.22
N THR A 211 -12.72 17.99 -9.38
CA THR A 211 -13.75 16.96 -9.58
C THR A 211 -15.16 17.51 -9.47
N ASP A 212 -16.05 17.03 -10.32
CA ASP A 212 -17.50 17.26 -10.28
C ASP A 212 -18.25 16.11 -9.58
N GLN A 213 -17.53 15.11 -9.05
CA GLN A 213 -18.13 14.01 -8.31
C GLN A 213 -18.96 14.59 -7.15
N PRO A 214 -20.27 14.27 -7.06
CA PRO A 214 -21.20 15.03 -6.21
C PRO A 214 -20.84 15.05 -4.72
N LYS A 215 -20.26 13.96 -4.18
CA LYS A 215 -19.86 13.90 -2.78
C LYS A 215 -18.61 14.76 -2.53
N ALA A 216 -17.61 14.67 -3.42
CA ALA A 216 -16.40 15.46 -3.32
C ALA A 216 -16.66 16.96 -3.51
N LYS A 217 -17.55 17.29 -4.45
CA LYS A 217 -17.97 18.68 -4.66
C LYS A 217 -18.66 19.24 -3.41
N ARG A 218 -19.62 18.52 -2.84
CA ARG A 218 -20.27 18.94 -1.58
C ARG A 218 -19.29 19.13 -0.43
N PHE A 219 -18.31 18.23 -0.34
CA PHE A 219 -17.26 18.35 0.66
C PHE A 219 -16.43 19.62 0.45
N ARG A 220 -15.95 19.89 -0.76
CA ARG A 220 -15.23 21.10 -1.11
C ARG A 220 -16.02 22.38 -0.81
N ASP A 221 -17.28 22.40 -1.23
CA ASP A 221 -18.17 23.55 -1.10
C ASP A 221 -18.54 23.84 0.36
N ALA A 222 -18.32 22.91 1.29
CA ALA A 222 -18.54 23.10 2.74
C ALA A 222 -17.44 23.90 3.42
N PHE A 223 -16.31 24.14 2.76
CA PHE A 223 -15.18 24.92 3.30
C PHE A 223 -15.25 26.36 2.85
N ASN A 224 -14.87 27.30 3.73
CA ASN A 224 -14.49 28.61 3.26
C ASN A 224 -13.10 28.56 2.59
N LYS A 225 -12.70 29.62 1.90
CA LYS A 225 -11.46 29.67 1.12
C LYS A 225 -10.21 29.37 1.96
N THR A 226 -10.13 29.90 3.17
CA THR A 226 -8.97 29.72 4.05
C THR A 226 -8.89 28.27 4.55
N GLU A 227 -10.00 27.73 5.01
CA GLU A 227 -10.10 26.33 5.45
C GLU A 227 -9.73 25.35 4.32
N TRP A 228 -10.22 25.63 3.10
CA TRP A 228 -9.91 24.81 1.94
C TRP A 228 -8.42 24.80 1.60
N ILE A 229 -7.77 25.96 1.61
CA ILE A 229 -6.32 26.07 1.41
C ILE A 229 -5.56 25.28 2.50
N THR A 230 -5.97 25.42 3.75
CA THR A 230 -5.35 24.71 4.89
C THR A 230 -5.52 23.20 4.74
N TYR A 231 -6.73 22.73 4.37
CA TYR A 231 -6.99 21.32 4.12
C TYR A 231 -6.11 20.75 3.00
N LEU A 232 -6.04 21.43 1.86
CA LEU A 232 -5.20 21.00 0.75
C LEU A 232 -3.71 20.98 1.12
N ALA A 233 -3.24 21.99 1.86
CA ALA A 233 -1.86 22.05 2.33
C ALA A 233 -1.51 20.89 3.28
N ALA A 234 -2.49 20.36 4.03
CA ALA A 234 -2.28 19.23 4.91
C ALA A 234 -2.17 17.89 4.13
N ILE A 235 -2.96 17.70 3.08
CA ILE A 235 -2.98 16.42 2.35
C ILE A 235 -2.00 16.37 1.16
N GLU A 236 -1.70 17.50 0.52
CA GLU A 236 -0.85 17.57 -0.67
C GLU A 236 0.55 16.96 -0.48
N PRO A 237 1.23 17.11 0.67
CA PRO A 237 2.49 16.42 0.93
C PRO A 237 2.37 14.89 0.93
N LEU A 238 1.18 14.36 1.18
CA LEU A 238 0.90 12.93 1.29
C LEU A 238 0.37 12.31 -0.02
N ASP A 239 0.26 13.07 -1.11
CA ASP A 239 -0.21 12.55 -2.41
C ASP A 239 0.62 11.33 -2.86
N PRO A 240 0.00 10.16 -3.12
CA PRO A 240 0.72 8.93 -3.50
C PRO A 240 1.68 9.08 -4.68
N GLU A 241 1.33 9.92 -5.66
CA GLU A 241 2.17 10.18 -6.84
C GLU A 241 3.58 10.68 -6.47
N LYS A 242 3.69 11.45 -5.37
CA LYS A 242 4.99 11.94 -4.88
C LYS A 242 5.83 10.85 -4.23
N TRP A 243 5.19 9.82 -3.67
CA TRP A 243 5.83 8.80 -2.84
C TRP A 243 6.12 7.51 -3.58
N ILE A 244 5.32 7.14 -4.56
CA ILE A 244 5.39 5.82 -5.21
C ILE A 244 6.76 5.52 -5.84
N GLN A 245 7.52 6.53 -6.24
CA GLN A 245 8.88 6.39 -6.74
C GLN A 245 9.83 5.79 -5.70
N TYR A 246 9.59 6.02 -4.42
CA TYR A 246 10.37 5.51 -3.30
C TYR A 246 9.95 4.09 -2.85
N ALA A 247 8.89 3.53 -3.43
CA ALA A 247 8.50 2.16 -3.14
C ALA A 247 9.54 1.14 -3.63
N ALA A 248 10.28 1.46 -4.70
CA ALA A 248 11.35 0.59 -5.19
C ALA A 248 12.40 0.31 -4.08
N PRO A 249 12.99 -0.91 -4.03
CA PRO A 249 12.93 -1.98 -5.02
C PRO A 249 11.73 -2.93 -4.86
N ALA A 250 10.73 -2.62 -4.02
CA ALA A 250 9.53 -3.44 -3.91
C ALA A 250 8.86 -3.61 -5.29
N LYS A 251 8.34 -4.81 -5.53
CA LYS A 251 7.58 -5.10 -6.76
C LYS A 251 6.21 -4.46 -6.64
N VAL A 252 5.88 -3.50 -7.51
CA VAL A 252 4.59 -2.80 -7.47
C VAL A 252 3.64 -3.34 -8.51
N TYR A 253 2.44 -3.69 -8.10
CA TYR A 253 1.36 -4.13 -8.97
C TYR A 253 0.11 -3.25 -8.78
N PHE A 254 -0.34 -2.66 -9.88
CA PHE A 254 -1.53 -1.82 -9.92
C PHE A 254 -2.69 -2.58 -10.54
N GLN A 255 -3.79 -2.69 -9.83
CA GLN A 255 -5.08 -3.11 -10.35
C GLN A 255 -5.98 -1.88 -10.48
N PHE A 256 -6.24 -1.49 -11.73
CA PHE A 256 -7.11 -0.38 -12.06
C PHE A 256 -8.47 -0.87 -12.54
N ALA A 257 -9.50 -0.05 -12.35
CA ALA A 257 -10.85 -0.28 -12.83
C ALA A 257 -11.18 0.71 -13.96
N SER A 258 -11.77 0.23 -15.06
CA SER A 258 -12.16 1.09 -16.18
C SER A 258 -13.37 1.97 -15.86
N GLY A 259 -14.24 1.52 -14.95
CA GLY A 259 -15.41 2.22 -14.46
C GLY A 259 -15.22 2.88 -13.09
N ASP A 260 -13.97 3.22 -12.70
CA ASP A 260 -13.71 3.92 -11.44
C ASP A 260 -14.26 5.35 -11.49
N GLU A 261 -15.26 5.65 -10.68
CA GLU A 261 -15.87 6.98 -10.60
C GLU A 261 -15.06 7.98 -9.76
N TRP A 262 -14.05 7.51 -9.02
CA TRP A 262 -13.27 8.32 -8.08
C TRP A 262 -11.87 8.62 -8.59
N VAL A 263 -11.26 7.68 -9.32
CA VAL A 263 -9.90 7.83 -9.84
C VAL A 263 -9.94 7.82 -11.36
N GLN A 264 -9.77 8.98 -11.96
CA GLN A 264 -9.83 9.12 -13.41
C GLN A 264 -8.65 8.39 -14.09
N THR A 265 -8.89 7.93 -15.33
CA THR A 265 -7.88 7.20 -16.11
C THR A 265 -6.54 7.94 -16.22
N LEU A 266 -6.55 9.27 -16.35
CA LEU A 266 -5.32 10.06 -16.43
C LEU A 266 -4.53 9.99 -15.13
N GLU A 267 -5.20 10.09 -13.98
CA GLU A 267 -4.58 9.97 -12.66
C GLU A 267 -3.97 8.57 -12.45
N GLN A 268 -4.66 7.52 -12.90
CA GLN A 268 -4.14 6.15 -12.88
C GLN A 268 -2.85 6.02 -13.71
N VAL A 269 -2.82 6.65 -14.89
CA VAL A 269 -1.65 6.65 -15.78
C VAL A 269 -0.48 7.41 -15.14
N ASP A 270 -0.74 8.57 -14.54
CA ASP A 270 0.31 9.41 -13.95
C ASP A 270 0.90 8.74 -12.70
N LEU A 271 0.08 8.17 -11.84
CA LEU A 271 0.58 7.37 -10.70
C LEU A 271 1.43 6.18 -11.17
N TYR A 272 0.98 5.45 -12.20
CA TYR A 272 1.77 4.36 -12.76
C TYR A 272 3.10 4.86 -13.34
N ARG A 273 3.13 6.00 -14.02
CA ARG A 273 4.36 6.60 -14.58
C ARG A 273 5.33 6.99 -13.48
N ALA A 274 4.85 7.58 -12.40
CA ALA A 274 5.67 8.02 -11.27
C ALA A 274 6.37 6.87 -10.54
N ALA A 275 5.81 5.67 -10.53
CA ALA A 275 6.44 4.50 -9.93
C ALA A 275 7.70 4.09 -10.69
N LEU A 276 8.76 3.67 -9.98
CA LEU A 276 9.96 3.07 -10.56
C LEU A 276 9.79 1.56 -10.78
N GLN A 277 10.69 0.96 -11.56
CA GLN A 277 10.74 -0.49 -11.73
C GLN A 277 11.22 -1.19 -10.44
N PRO A 278 10.76 -2.43 -10.17
CA PRO A 278 9.88 -3.26 -10.99
C PRO A 278 8.38 -2.95 -10.74
N LYS A 279 7.66 -2.65 -11.80
CA LYS A 279 6.21 -2.37 -11.73
C LYS A 279 5.44 -3.05 -12.86
N THR A 280 4.19 -3.42 -12.56
CA THR A 280 3.23 -3.95 -13.54
C THR A 280 1.85 -3.36 -13.29
N ARG A 281 0.95 -3.44 -14.25
CA ARG A 281 -0.46 -3.04 -14.10
C ARG A 281 -1.39 -3.92 -14.89
N GLN A 282 -2.64 -3.98 -14.42
CA GLN A 282 -3.76 -4.57 -15.14
C GLN A 282 -4.97 -3.64 -15.00
N MET A 283 -5.72 -3.50 -16.10
CA MET A 283 -7.02 -2.83 -16.13
C MET A 283 -8.11 -3.89 -16.13
N PHE A 284 -9.08 -3.74 -15.26
CA PHE A 284 -10.26 -4.61 -15.17
C PHE A 284 -11.51 -3.85 -15.58
N ASP A 285 -12.40 -4.52 -16.30
CA ASP A 285 -13.71 -3.99 -16.63
C ASP A 285 -14.66 -4.15 -15.44
N SER A 286 -14.62 -3.16 -14.55
CA SER A 286 -15.33 -3.13 -13.29
C SER A 286 -15.38 -1.72 -12.72
N ASP A 287 -16.17 -1.53 -11.66
CA ASP A 287 -16.10 -0.37 -10.78
C ASP A 287 -14.83 -0.38 -9.89
N GLU A 288 -14.68 0.62 -9.03
CA GLU A 288 -13.55 0.80 -8.12
C GLU A 288 -13.39 -0.32 -7.07
N LEU A 289 -14.38 -1.18 -6.89
CA LEU A 289 -14.30 -2.30 -5.95
C LEU A 289 -13.58 -3.50 -6.53
N LEU A 290 -13.41 -3.52 -7.85
CA LEU A 290 -12.81 -4.60 -8.62
C LEU A 290 -13.63 -5.91 -8.57
N ASN A 291 -13.56 -6.67 -9.63
CA ASN A 291 -14.37 -7.88 -9.81
C ASN A 291 -13.61 -9.16 -9.38
N GLU A 292 -14.26 -10.30 -9.57
CA GLU A 292 -13.71 -11.61 -9.23
C GLU A 292 -12.46 -11.97 -10.04
N ASP A 293 -12.33 -11.47 -11.27
CA ASP A 293 -11.14 -11.73 -12.09
C ASP A 293 -9.93 -10.97 -11.53
N ALA A 294 -10.12 -9.74 -11.06
CA ALA A 294 -9.09 -9.00 -10.33
C ALA A 294 -8.69 -9.73 -9.03
N ARG A 295 -9.65 -10.37 -8.32
CA ARG A 295 -9.37 -11.18 -7.13
C ARG A 295 -8.49 -12.39 -7.45
N LYS A 296 -8.84 -13.15 -8.49
CA LYS A 296 -8.05 -14.30 -8.93
C LYS A 296 -6.64 -13.91 -9.37
N ASP A 297 -6.56 -12.82 -10.12
CA ASP A 297 -5.29 -12.30 -10.64
C ASP A 297 -4.34 -11.88 -9.51
N ARG A 298 -4.82 -11.10 -8.52
CA ARG A 298 -3.98 -10.69 -7.38
C ARG A 298 -3.53 -11.87 -6.51
N ALA A 299 -4.38 -12.90 -6.36
CA ALA A 299 -4.00 -14.10 -5.63
C ALA A 299 -2.85 -14.85 -6.34
N LEU A 300 -2.87 -14.92 -7.67
CA LEU A 300 -1.78 -15.51 -8.46
C LEU A 300 -0.51 -14.66 -8.36
N TRP A 301 -0.63 -13.34 -8.49
CA TRP A 301 0.51 -12.43 -8.39
C TRP A 301 1.17 -12.51 -7.01
N LEU A 302 0.39 -12.48 -5.92
CA LEU A 302 0.91 -12.60 -4.55
C LEU A 302 1.67 -13.91 -4.34
N LYS A 303 1.13 -15.05 -4.80
CA LYS A 303 1.83 -16.34 -4.73
C LYS A 303 3.16 -16.29 -5.50
N LYS A 304 3.15 -15.72 -6.70
CA LYS A 304 4.35 -15.59 -7.53
C LYS A 304 5.44 -14.76 -6.85
N VAL A 305 5.10 -13.58 -6.31
CA VAL A 305 6.10 -12.67 -5.75
C VAL A 305 6.65 -13.17 -4.40
N LEU A 306 5.81 -13.81 -3.58
CA LEU A 306 6.20 -14.27 -2.25
C LEU A 306 6.95 -15.62 -2.27
N PHE A 307 6.68 -16.50 -3.23
CA PHE A 307 7.39 -17.77 -3.37
C PHE A 307 8.51 -17.76 -4.40
N GLY A 308 8.60 -16.70 -5.23
CA GLY A 308 9.67 -16.57 -6.23
C GLY A 308 9.56 -17.58 -7.39
N LYS A 309 8.34 -18.01 -7.71
CA LYS A 309 8.07 -19.01 -8.78
C LYS A 309 7.43 -18.35 -9.98
#